data_0fdee6639dbabc8cff424361d5e867d2
#
_entry.id   0fdee6639dbabc8cff424361d5e867d2
#
_cell.length_a   1.000
_cell.length_b   1.000
_cell.length_c   1.000
_cell.angle_alpha   90.00
_cell.angle_beta   90.00
_cell.angle_gamma   90.00
#
_symmetry.space_group_name_H-M   'P 1'
#
loop_
_entity.id
_entity.type
_entity.pdbx_description
1 polymer ?
#
loop_
_entity_poly.entity_id
_entity_poly.type
_entity_poly.pdbx_seq_one_letter_code
_entity_poly.pdbx_strand_id
1 'polypeptide(L)'
;MAERKVRVRFAPSPTGALHIGGVRTALYNYLFARQHGGDLIFRIEDTDSNRFVPGAEEYILESFKWLGIHFDEGVSFGGECGPYRQSERREIYKKYVQVLLENGKAYIAFDTPEELDACLLYTSPSHET
;
A
#
# COMPACT_ATOMS: atom_id res chain seq x y z
N MET A 1 -14.36 -6.14 -26.53
CA MET A 1 -13.90 -5.37 -25.34
C MET A 1 -12.39 -5.33 -25.40
N ALA A 2 -11.76 -4.16 -25.29
CA ALA A 2 -10.30 -4.11 -25.25
C ALA A 2 -9.81 -4.85 -24.00
N GLU A 3 -8.88 -5.76 -24.19
CA GLU A 3 -8.29 -6.54 -23.11
C GLU A 3 -7.56 -5.57 -22.16
N ARG A 4 -7.94 -5.57 -20.90
CA ARG A 4 -7.35 -4.68 -19.90
C ARG A 4 -5.95 -5.15 -19.60
N LYS A 5 -4.93 -4.30 -19.79
CA LYS A 5 -3.56 -4.61 -19.40
C LYS A 5 -3.50 -4.99 -17.93
N VAL A 6 -2.80 -6.05 -17.59
CA VAL A 6 -2.57 -6.45 -16.20
C VAL A 6 -1.78 -5.38 -15.48
N ARG A 7 -2.26 -4.98 -14.31
CA ARG A 7 -1.58 -4.01 -13.45
C ARG A 7 -1.61 -4.53 -12.02
N VAL A 8 -0.46 -4.76 -11.46
CA VAL A 8 -0.28 -5.26 -10.09
C VAL A 8 0.53 -4.27 -9.26
N ARG A 9 0.48 -4.41 -7.95
CA ARG A 9 1.03 -3.42 -7.04
C ARG A 9 1.79 -4.05 -5.89
N PHE A 10 2.93 -3.48 -5.57
CA PHE A 10 3.56 -3.61 -4.26
C PHE A 10 3.49 -2.28 -3.52
N ALA A 11 2.97 -2.27 -2.30
CA ALA A 11 2.68 -1.04 -1.56
C ALA A 11 3.09 -1.18 -0.09
N PRO A 12 4.39 -1.12 0.22
CA PRO A 12 4.87 -1.21 1.59
C PRO A 12 4.62 0.09 2.37
N SER A 13 4.51 -0.05 3.69
CA SER A 13 4.67 1.08 4.62
C SER A 13 6.15 1.28 4.95
N PRO A 14 6.67 2.52 4.99
CA PRO A 14 8.08 2.82 5.25
C PRO A 14 8.38 2.76 6.77
N THR A 15 8.12 1.61 7.39
CA THR A 15 8.22 1.39 8.85
C THR A 15 9.48 0.65 9.26
N GLY A 16 10.43 0.51 8.36
CA GLY A 16 11.72 -0.14 8.60
C GLY A 16 12.27 -0.88 7.38
N ALA A 17 13.22 -1.76 7.65
CA ALA A 17 13.88 -2.53 6.61
C ALA A 17 12.92 -3.51 5.92
N LEU A 18 13.11 -3.68 4.61
CA LEU A 18 12.39 -4.69 3.85
C LEU A 18 12.81 -6.10 4.29
N HIS A 19 11.87 -6.91 4.72
CA HIS A 19 12.14 -8.31 5.09
C HIS A 19 11.72 -9.27 3.97
N ILE A 20 12.17 -10.51 4.06
CA ILE A 20 11.97 -11.53 3.03
C ILE A 20 10.49 -11.79 2.67
N GLY A 21 9.56 -11.60 3.61
CA GLY A 21 8.13 -11.70 3.35
C GLY A 21 7.61 -10.64 2.38
N GLY A 22 8.08 -9.39 2.54
CA GLY A 22 7.80 -8.30 1.60
C GLY A 22 8.40 -8.57 0.21
N VAL A 23 9.65 -9.03 0.17
CA VAL A 23 10.33 -9.43 -1.08
C VAL A 23 9.54 -10.52 -1.80
N ARG A 24 9.11 -11.56 -1.09
CA ARG A 24 8.30 -12.64 -1.65
C ARG A 24 7.02 -12.09 -2.30
N THR A 25 6.30 -11.24 -1.62
CA THR A 25 5.07 -10.64 -2.15
C THR A 25 5.34 -9.81 -3.40
N ALA A 26 6.39 -8.99 -3.40
CA ALA A 26 6.78 -8.21 -4.57
C ALA A 26 7.20 -9.12 -5.74
N LEU A 27 7.95 -10.19 -5.47
CA LEU A 27 8.40 -11.14 -6.49
C LEU A 27 7.23 -11.84 -7.19
N TYR A 28 6.20 -12.30 -6.45
CA TYR A 28 5.00 -12.88 -7.06
C TYR A 28 4.29 -11.89 -7.98
N ASN A 29 4.12 -10.66 -7.53
CA ASN A 29 3.53 -9.60 -8.37
C ASN A 29 4.38 -9.33 -9.61
N TYR A 30 5.70 -9.24 -9.45
CA TYR A 30 6.63 -9.03 -10.54
C TYR A 30 6.54 -10.12 -11.61
N LEU A 31 6.64 -11.38 -11.21
CA LEU A 31 6.56 -12.52 -12.12
C LEU A 31 5.22 -12.59 -12.83
N PHE A 32 4.13 -12.35 -12.12
CA PHE A 32 2.79 -12.31 -12.70
C PHE A 32 2.66 -11.18 -13.74
N ALA A 33 3.12 -9.97 -13.42
CA ALA A 33 3.12 -8.87 -14.38
C ALA A 33 3.94 -9.22 -15.63
N ARG A 34 5.15 -9.73 -15.46
CA ARG A 34 6.02 -10.10 -16.60
C ARG A 34 5.44 -11.22 -17.47
N GLN A 35 4.84 -12.24 -16.86
CA GLN A 35 4.17 -13.31 -17.57
C GLN A 35 3.02 -12.82 -18.47
N HIS A 36 2.31 -11.78 -18.05
CA HIS A 36 1.14 -11.23 -18.75
C HIS A 36 1.42 -9.93 -19.52
N GLY A 37 2.66 -9.54 -19.70
CA GLY A 37 3.01 -8.26 -20.34
C GLY A 37 2.41 -7.04 -19.63
N GLY A 38 2.23 -7.15 -18.31
CA GLY A 38 1.61 -6.14 -17.45
C GLY A 38 2.62 -5.22 -16.76
N ASP A 39 2.10 -4.33 -15.91
CA ASP A 39 2.88 -3.36 -15.15
C ASP A 39 2.92 -3.72 -13.67
N LEU A 40 4.10 -3.56 -13.05
CA LEU A 40 4.29 -3.58 -11.62
C LEU A 40 4.41 -2.15 -11.09
N ILE A 41 3.54 -1.78 -10.16
CA ILE A 41 3.43 -0.43 -9.61
C ILE A 41 4.00 -0.39 -8.19
N PHE A 42 4.85 0.60 -7.92
CA PHE A 42 5.38 0.84 -6.58
C PHE A 42 4.64 2.00 -5.91
N ARG A 43 4.02 1.72 -4.76
CA ARG A 43 3.39 2.74 -3.92
C ARG A 43 4.00 2.71 -2.53
N ILE A 44 3.90 3.85 -1.85
CA ILE A 44 4.26 3.97 -0.43
C ILE A 44 3.00 4.27 0.37
N GLU A 45 2.73 3.47 1.40
CA GLU A 45 1.63 3.66 2.33
C GLU A 45 2.16 4.27 3.63
N ASP A 46 2.32 5.60 3.60
CA ASP A 46 3.01 6.43 4.60
C ASP A 46 2.06 7.20 5.54
N THR A 47 0.84 6.72 5.72
CA THR A 47 -0.15 7.42 6.58
C THR A 47 0.06 7.20 8.07
N ASP A 48 0.82 6.18 8.48
CA ASP A 48 1.17 5.92 9.87
C ASP A 48 2.46 6.65 10.25
N SER A 49 2.30 7.92 10.67
CA SER A 49 3.43 8.76 11.07
C SER A 49 4.17 8.26 12.32
N ASN A 50 3.51 7.47 13.18
CA ASN A 50 4.10 6.97 14.43
C ASN A 50 5.15 5.88 14.17
N ARG A 51 5.03 5.15 13.06
CA ARG A 51 5.95 4.09 12.67
C ARG A 51 6.86 4.46 11.50
N PHE A 52 6.87 5.72 11.11
CA PHE A 52 7.74 6.19 10.03
C PHE A 52 9.21 6.09 10.44
N VAL A 53 10.03 5.47 9.58
CA VAL A 53 11.48 5.35 9.76
C VAL A 53 12.19 6.12 8.64
N PRO A 54 12.96 7.16 8.95
CA PRO A 54 13.75 7.88 7.94
C PRO A 54 14.69 6.93 7.18
N GLY A 55 14.77 7.09 5.86
CA GLY A 55 15.62 6.25 5.00
C GLY A 55 15.04 4.88 4.64
N ALA A 56 13.90 4.48 5.21
CA ALA A 56 13.28 3.18 4.91
C ALA A 56 12.85 3.06 3.46
N GLU A 57 12.36 4.14 2.85
CA GLU A 57 11.95 4.15 1.44
C GLU A 57 13.15 3.93 0.51
N GLU A 58 14.24 4.65 0.71
CA GLU A 58 15.46 4.51 -0.05
C GLU A 58 16.03 3.09 0.08
N TYR A 59 16.04 2.56 1.29
CA TYR A 59 16.46 1.17 1.55
C TYR A 59 15.61 0.15 0.79
N ILE A 60 14.29 0.33 0.75
CA ILE A 60 13.38 -0.54 0.00
C ILE A 60 13.71 -0.49 -1.50
N LEU A 61 13.88 0.70 -2.06
CA LEU A 61 14.21 0.88 -3.47
C LEU A 61 15.56 0.27 -3.83
N GLU A 62 16.59 0.48 -3.01
CA GLU A 62 17.92 -0.12 -3.19
C GLU A 62 17.87 -1.65 -3.12
N SER A 63 17.10 -2.19 -2.19
CA SER A 63 16.90 -3.64 -2.05
C SER A 63 16.30 -4.24 -3.33
N PHE A 64 15.28 -3.62 -3.90
CA PHE A 64 14.68 -4.10 -5.15
C PHE A 64 15.61 -3.94 -6.34
N LYS A 65 16.37 -2.87 -6.40
CA LYS A 65 17.41 -2.70 -7.41
C LYS A 65 18.46 -3.81 -7.33
N TRP A 66 18.92 -4.15 -6.14
CA TRP A 66 19.87 -5.25 -5.92
C TRP A 66 19.28 -6.61 -6.31
N LEU A 67 17.98 -6.84 -6.07
CA LEU A 67 17.26 -8.07 -6.44
C LEU A 67 16.92 -8.15 -7.95
N GLY A 68 17.15 -7.09 -8.73
CA GLY A 68 16.78 -7.03 -10.14
C GLY A 68 15.27 -6.95 -10.39
N ILE A 69 14.48 -6.53 -9.40
CA ILE A 69 13.04 -6.31 -9.52
C ILE A 69 12.82 -4.85 -9.94
N HIS A 70 12.28 -4.65 -11.13
CA HIS A 70 12.03 -3.33 -11.71
C HIS A 70 10.55 -2.98 -11.67
N PHE A 71 10.25 -1.74 -11.25
CA PHE A 71 8.91 -1.17 -11.28
C PHE A 71 8.71 -0.36 -12.55
N ASP A 72 7.52 -0.43 -13.13
CA ASP A 72 7.16 0.26 -14.36
C ASP A 72 6.53 1.62 -14.08
N GLU A 73 5.91 1.79 -12.89
CA GLU A 73 5.21 2.99 -12.47
C GLU A 73 5.28 3.12 -10.94
N GLY A 74 5.22 4.33 -10.42
CA GLY A 74 5.15 4.54 -8.97
C GLY A 74 6.01 5.67 -8.42
N VAL A 75 6.26 5.65 -7.13
CA VAL A 75 7.17 6.60 -6.47
C VAL A 75 8.54 6.51 -7.12
N SER A 76 9.10 7.65 -7.52
CA SER A 76 10.38 7.79 -8.25
C SER A 76 10.39 7.27 -9.71
N PHE A 77 9.30 6.64 -10.18
CA PHE A 77 9.19 6.11 -11.54
C PHE A 77 8.21 6.92 -12.41
N GLY A 78 7.33 7.71 -11.77
CA GLY A 78 6.27 8.42 -12.47
C GLY A 78 5.12 7.52 -12.90
N GLY A 79 4.29 8.00 -13.84
CA GLY A 79 3.13 7.30 -14.39
C GLY A 79 1.86 8.13 -14.34
N GLU A 80 0.77 7.62 -14.93
CA GLU A 80 -0.47 8.36 -15.15
C GLU A 80 -1.44 8.33 -13.96
N CYS A 81 -1.24 7.39 -13.01
CA CYS A 81 -2.16 7.16 -11.90
C CYS A 81 -1.67 7.74 -10.56
N GLY A 82 -0.74 8.72 -10.62
CA GLY A 82 -0.24 9.42 -9.42
C GLY A 82 -1.31 10.18 -8.65
N PRO A 83 -0.93 10.70 -7.47
CA PRO A 83 0.32 10.48 -6.74
C PRO A 83 0.42 9.06 -6.17
N TYR A 84 1.66 8.58 -5.92
CA TYR A 84 1.91 7.19 -5.49
C TYR A 84 2.24 7.07 -4.00
N ARG A 85 2.40 8.18 -3.27
CA ARG A 85 2.41 8.21 -1.80
C ARG A 85 0.99 8.35 -1.29
N GLN A 86 0.62 7.55 -0.31
CA GLN A 86 -0.74 7.56 0.22
C GLN A 86 -1.08 8.90 0.89
N SER A 87 -0.12 9.51 1.58
CA SER A 87 -0.29 10.82 2.23
C SER A 87 -0.66 11.94 1.24
N GLU A 88 -0.22 11.85 0.00
CA GLU A 88 -0.51 12.82 -1.06
C GLU A 88 -1.91 12.64 -1.70
N ARG A 89 -2.64 11.59 -1.34
CA ARG A 89 -3.93 11.22 -1.95
C ARG A 89 -5.15 11.68 -1.15
N ARG A 90 -4.98 12.48 -0.12
CA ARG A 90 -6.07 12.89 0.79
C ARG A 90 -7.27 13.48 0.08
N GLU A 91 -7.05 14.37 -0.90
CA GLU A 91 -8.16 15.02 -1.63
C GLU A 91 -8.91 14.03 -2.53
N ILE A 92 -8.21 13.06 -3.09
CA ILE A 92 -8.83 11.97 -3.85
C ILE A 92 -9.71 11.13 -2.90
N TYR A 93 -9.22 10.77 -1.73
CA TYR A 93 -9.97 9.97 -0.76
C TYR A 93 -11.20 10.69 -0.23
N LYS A 94 -11.10 11.99 0.09
CA LYS A 94 -12.25 12.80 0.53
C LYS A 94 -13.41 12.73 -0.47
N LYS A 95 -13.12 12.86 -1.77
CA LYS A 95 -14.11 12.77 -2.82
C LYS A 95 -14.86 11.43 -2.81
N TYR A 96 -14.11 10.32 -2.71
CA TYR A 96 -14.72 8.99 -2.73
C TYR A 96 -15.40 8.63 -1.41
N VAL A 97 -14.91 9.11 -0.27
CA VAL A 97 -15.61 8.99 1.03
C VAL A 97 -16.97 9.64 0.97
N GLN A 98 -17.07 10.85 0.39
CA GLN A 98 -18.35 11.53 0.23
C GLN A 98 -19.34 10.69 -0.61
N VAL A 99 -18.88 10.12 -1.72
CA VAL A 99 -19.71 9.22 -2.55
C VAL A 99 -20.18 7.99 -1.78
N LEU A 100 -19.33 7.43 -0.91
CA LEU A 100 -19.70 6.27 -0.08
C LEU A 100 -20.77 6.65 0.97
N LEU A 101 -20.63 7.82 1.60
CA LEU A 101 -21.61 8.34 2.55
C LEU A 101 -22.97 8.56 1.89
N GLU A 102 -22.99 9.24 0.73
CA GLU A 102 -24.21 9.52 -0.05
C GLU A 102 -24.92 8.23 -0.50
N ASN A 103 -24.18 7.18 -0.80
CA ASN A 103 -24.72 5.89 -1.20
C ASN A 103 -25.04 4.95 -0.02
N GLY A 104 -24.90 5.40 1.23
CA GLY A 104 -25.13 4.60 2.43
C GLY A 104 -24.16 3.40 2.58
N LYS A 105 -22.96 3.47 1.96
CA LYS A 105 -21.92 2.44 2.04
C LYS A 105 -20.84 2.74 3.08
N ALA A 106 -20.93 3.89 3.70
CA ALA A 106 -20.09 4.30 4.82
C ALA A 106 -20.92 5.11 5.81
N TYR A 107 -20.45 5.22 7.03
CA TYR A 107 -21.02 6.09 8.07
C TYR A 107 -19.88 6.75 8.86
N ILE A 108 -20.19 7.86 9.52
CA ILE A 108 -19.24 8.56 10.39
C ILE A 108 -19.28 7.89 11.76
N ALA A 109 -18.14 7.40 12.22
CA ALA A 109 -17.96 6.87 13.58
C ALA A 109 -17.25 7.93 14.46
N PHE A 110 -17.58 7.92 15.75
CA PHE A 110 -17.04 8.86 16.75
C PHE A 110 -16.32 8.13 17.89
N ASP A 111 -15.89 6.89 17.62
CA ASP A 111 -15.18 6.08 18.60
C ASP A 111 -13.81 6.69 18.92
N THR A 112 -13.44 6.65 20.19
CA THR A 112 -12.11 7.06 20.63
C THR A 112 -11.06 5.99 20.32
N PRO A 113 -9.76 6.33 20.27
CA PRO A 113 -8.69 5.33 20.14
C PRO A 113 -8.77 4.24 21.21
N GLU A 114 -9.10 4.60 22.45
CA GLU A 114 -9.20 3.68 23.58
C GLU A 114 -10.37 2.68 23.40
N GLU A 115 -11.49 3.12 22.85
CA GLU A 115 -12.64 2.26 22.53
C GLU A 115 -12.31 1.30 21.41
N LEU A 116 -11.59 1.76 20.39
CA LEU A 116 -11.13 0.91 19.28
C LEU A 116 -10.13 -0.15 19.78
N ASP A 117 -9.17 0.23 20.61
CA ASP A 117 -8.19 -0.70 21.19
C ASP A 117 -8.87 -1.75 22.08
N ALA A 118 -9.84 -1.34 22.91
CA ALA A 118 -10.63 -2.27 23.72
C ALA A 118 -11.40 -3.27 22.84
N CYS A 119 -11.99 -2.83 21.74
CA CYS A 119 -12.69 -3.69 20.79
C CYS A 119 -11.75 -4.69 20.11
N LEU A 120 -10.56 -4.25 19.70
CA LEU A 120 -9.54 -5.11 19.09
C LEU A 120 -9.04 -6.20 20.04
N LEU A 121 -8.83 -5.87 21.33
CA LEU A 121 -8.45 -6.85 22.35
C LEU A 121 -9.52 -7.92 22.55
N TYR A 122 -10.80 -7.57 22.43
CA TYR A 122 -11.91 -8.51 22.60
C TYR A 122 -12.12 -9.41 21.37
N THR A 123 -11.82 -8.92 20.16
CA THR A 123 -12.07 -9.63 18.88
C THR A 123 -10.85 -10.33 18.33
N SER A 124 -9.65 -10.00 18.80
CA SER A 124 -8.42 -10.69 18.40
C SER A 124 -8.32 -12.03 19.12
N PRO A 125 -8.24 -13.18 18.42
CA PRO A 125 -7.95 -14.44 19.07
C PRO A 125 -6.61 -14.30 19.81
N SER A 126 -6.61 -14.58 21.11
CA SER A 126 -5.39 -14.65 21.88
C SER A 126 -4.46 -15.64 21.21
N HIS A 127 -3.30 -15.17 20.74
CA HIS A 127 -2.19 -16.06 20.40
C HIS A 127 -1.67 -16.63 21.72
N GLU A 128 -2.33 -17.67 22.22
CA GLU A 128 -1.71 -18.54 23.22
C GLU A 128 -0.56 -19.26 22.51
N THR A 129 0.63 -18.87 22.88
CA THR A 129 1.88 -19.54 22.53
C THR A 129 1.97 -20.90 23.22
#